data_336422b6d61598cf0ee82d77821717a0
#
_entry.id   336422b6d61598cf0ee82d77821717a0
#
_cell.length_a   1.000
_cell.length_b   1.000
_cell.length_c   1.000
_cell.angle_alpha   90.00
_cell.angle_beta   90.00
_cell.angle_gamma   90.00
#
_symmetry.space_group_name_H-M   'P 1'
#
loop_
_entity.id
_entity.type
_entity.pdbx_description
1 polymer ?
#
loop_
_entity_poly.entity_id
_entity_poly.type
_entity_poly.pdbx_seq_one_letter_code
_entity_poly.pdbx_strand_id
1 'polypeptide(L)'
;EGFIERRVGSGSFVSERAQCLPVRGKVRRTGDRKTTLRLSQRGSAMFQSGGVRDFLMPRPFAPGVPETRSFPLQIWERLERQVLKEYGTLALLHSPPQGMEPLRRAIADYVNLERGARATPERVLVLTSSQQAMTLCATVLLDAGDRIFIEDPAYHGARKAFDAAGLECVPVPLDEDGLRVEHLSQMA
;
A
#
# COMPACT_ATOMS: atom_id res chain seq x y z
N GLU A 1 5.95 -15.40 -33.44
CA GLU A 1 6.64 -14.69 -34.55
C GLU A 1 5.64 -14.56 -35.70
N GLY A 2 5.63 -13.35 -36.39
CA GLY A 2 4.69 -13.07 -37.51
C GLY A 2 3.46 -12.24 -37.12
N PHE A 3 3.34 -11.78 -35.87
CA PHE A 3 2.24 -10.92 -35.45
C PHE A 3 2.56 -9.41 -35.58
N ILE A 4 3.82 -9.07 -35.77
CA ILE A 4 4.27 -7.69 -35.94
C ILE A 4 5.12 -7.61 -37.21
N GLU A 5 4.77 -6.67 -38.09
CA GLU A 5 5.54 -6.31 -39.27
C GLU A 5 6.22 -4.98 -39.03
N ARG A 6 7.54 -4.95 -39.34
CA ARG A 6 8.32 -3.71 -39.33
C ARG A 6 8.51 -3.21 -40.73
N ARG A 7 8.15 -1.95 -40.97
CA ARG A 7 8.42 -1.27 -42.25
C ARG A 7 9.45 -0.19 -42.00
N VAL A 8 10.55 -0.28 -42.75
CA VAL A 8 11.64 0.68 -42.63
C VAL A 8 11.10 2.09 -42.96
N GLY A 9 11.30 3.03 -42.04
CA GLY A 9 10.83 4.40 -42.17
C GLY A 9 9.36 4.64 -41.73
N SER A 10 8.58 3.61 -41.39
CA SER A 10 7.17 3.75 -41.05
C SER A 10 6.76 3.14 -39.70
N GLY A 11 7.67 2.43 -39.03
CA GLY A 11 7.42 1.85 -37.71
C GLY A 11 7.02 0.38 -37.69
N SER A 12 6.37 -0.03 -36.60
CA SER A 12 5.91 -1.40 -36.38
C SER A 12 4.39 -1.46 -36.44
N PHE A 13 3.84 -2.43 -37.16
CA PHE A 13 2.40 -2.61 -37.37
C PHE A 13 1.98 -4.02 -36.95
N VAL A 14 0.76 -4.16 -36.50
CA VAL A 14 0.16 -5.48 -36.25
C VAL A 14 -0.13 -6.13 -37.61
N SER A 15 0.41 -7.33 -37.84
CA SER A 15 0.22 -8.02 -39.12
C SER A 15 -1.22 -8.47 -39.31
N GLU A 16 -1.66 -8.58 -40.59
CA GLU A 16 -3.00 -9.10 -40.90
C GLU A 16 -3.22 -10.51 -40.37
N ARG A 17 -2.16 -11.31 -40.24
CA ARG A 17 -2.22 -12.64 -39.61
C ARG A 17 -2.65 -12.60 -38.13
N ALA A 18 -2.33 -11.54 -37.41
CA ALA A 18 -2.79 -11.37 -36.04
C ALA A 18 -4.30 -11.06 -35.96
N GLN A 19 -4.84 -10.44 -36.99
CA GLN A 19 -6.27 -10.15 -37.09
C GLN A 19 -7.10 -11.36 -37.52
N CYS A 20 -6.48 -12.33 -38.19
CA CYS A 20 -7.13 -13.51 -38.73
C CYS A 20 -7.06 -14.76 -37.83
N LEU A 21 -6.54 -14.66 -36.62
CA LEU A 21 -6.68 -15.77 -35.69
C LEU A 21 -8.15 -15.91 -35.31
N PRO A 22 -8.85 -16.96 -35.77
CA PRO A 22 -10.19 -17.21 -35.29
C PRO A 22 -10.07 -17.41 -33.78
N VAL A 23 -10.67 -16.55 -32.99
CA VAL A 23 -10.95 -16.83 -31.60
C VAL A 23 -11.78 -18.12 -31.60
N ARG A 24 -11.10 -19.28 -31.54
CA ARG A 24 -11.73 -20.58 -31.38
C ARG A 24 -12.39 -20.63 -30.02
N GLY A 25 -13.60 -20.25 -30.03
CA GLY A 25 -14.52 -20.26 -28.91
C GLY A 25 -15.51 -19.13 -29.17
N LYS A 26 -16.72 -19.47 -29.59
CA LYS A 26 -17.84 -18.56 -29.36
C LYS A 26 -17.74 -18.21 -27.89
N VAL A 27 -17.23 -17.01 -27.56
CA VAL A 27 -17.49 -16.40 -26.26
C VAL A 27 -19.02 -16.36 -26.24
N ARG A 28 -19.64 -17.37 -25.65
CA ARG A 28 -21.03 -17.31 -25.28
C ARG A 28 -21.09 -16.07 -24.42
N ARG A 29 -21.58 -14.97 -24.97
CA ARG A 29 -22.12 -13.89 -24.16
C ARG A 29 -23.25 -14.52 -23.36
N THR A 30 -22.87 -15.15 -22.26
CA THR A 30 -23.80 -15.45 -21.20
C THR A 30 -24.28 -14.08 -20.79
N GLY A 31 -25.54 -13.79 -21.13
CA GLY A 31 -26.19 -12.57 -20.74
C GLY A 31 -25.92 -12.30 -19.27
N ASP A 32 -25.84 -11.04 -18.89
CA ASP A 32 -25.56 -10.46 -17.58
C ASP A 32 -25.91 -11.36 -16.37
N ARG A 33 -25.22 -12.45 -16.22
CA ARG A 33 -25.06 -13.05 -14.91
C ARG A 33 -24.08 -12.11 -14.20
N LYS A 34 -24.62 -11.17 -13.47
CA LYS A 34 -23.88 -10.53 -12.37
C LYS A 34 -23.33 -11.68 -11.55
N THR A 35 -22.09 -12.07 -11.84
CA THR A 35 -21.37 -13.02 -11.01
C THR A 35 -21.14 -12.27 -9.71
N THR A 36 -22.05 -12.39 -8.78
CA THR A 36 -21.84 -11.88 -7.42
C THR A 36 -20.72 -12.70 -6.85
N LEU A 37 -19.50 -12.15 -6.90
CA LEU A 37 -18.37 -12.71 -6.21
C LEU A 37 -18.77 -12.89 -4.74
N ARG A 38 -18.86 -14.13 -4.29
CA ARG A 38 -19.06 -14.41 -2.87
C ARG A 38 -17.73 -14.15 -2.16
N LEU A 39 -17.67 -13.02 -1.48
CA LEU A 39 -16.56 -12.72 -0.59
C LEU A 39 -16.61 -13.66 0.63
N SER A 40 -15.45 -14.02 1.18
CA SER A 40 -15.36 -14.62 2.51
C SER A 40 -15.89 -13.65 3.56
N GLN A 41 -16.18 -14.14 4.78
CA GLN A 41 -16.56 -13.25 5.88
C GLN A 41 -15.52 -12.15 6.11
N ARG A 42 -14.24 -12.50 6.12
CA ARG A 42 -13.10 -11.56 6.22
C ARG A 42 -13.12 -10.55 5.07
N GLY A 43 -13.26 -11.01 3.83
CA GLY A 43 -13.33 -10.14 2.65
C GLY A 43 -14.53 -9.20 2.69
N SER A 44 -15.68 -9.66 3.17
CA SER A 44 -16.88 -8.83 3.35
C SER A 44 -16.67 -7.75 4.42
N ALA A 45 -16.06 -8.09 5.55
CA ALA A 45 -15.72 -7.15 6.62
C ALA A 45 -14.73 -6.08 6.12
N MET A 46 -13.68 -6.49 5.40
CA MET A 46 -12.73 -5.57 4.78
C MET A 46 -13.40 -4.63 3.77
N PHE A 47 -14.28 -5.14 2.95
CA PHE A 47 -15.00 -4.35 1.95
C PHE A 47 -15.98 -3.34 2.58
N GLN A 48 -16.71 -3.75 3.62
CA GLN A 48 -17.67 -2.90 4.33
C GLN A 48 -17.01 -1.84 5.19
N SER A 49 -15.79 -2.08 5.63
CA SER A 49 -15.08 -1.19 6.54
C SER A 49 -14.77 0.19 5.95
N GLY A 50 -15.14 0.46 4.70
CA GLY A 50 -15.00 1.76 4.06
C GLY A 50 -13.53 2.19 3.87
N GLY A 51 -13.30 3.27 3.18
CA GLY A 51 -12.01 3.93 2.98
C GLY A 51 -12.27 5.37 2.56
N VAL A 52 -11.23 6.10 2.20
CA VAL A 52 -11.42 7.38 1.50
C VAL A 52 -12.04 7.06 0.14
N ARG A 53 -13.33 7.34 0.01
CA ARG A 53 -14.12 6.96 -1.19
C ARG A 53 -13.98 7.96 -2.33
N ASP A 54 -13.58 9.18 -2.04
CA ASP A 54 -13.54 10.26 -3.03
C ASP A 54 -12.19 10.98 -2.97
N PHE A 55 -11.24 10.50 -3.74
CA PHE A 55 -9.90 11.08 -3.84
C PHE A 55 -9.85 12.32 -4.74
N LEU A 56 -10.82 12.49 -5.63
CA LEU A 56 -10.80 13.51 -6.67
C LEU A 56 -11.39 14.85 -6.19
N MET A 57 -12.25 14.79 -5.18
CA MET A 57 -12.91 15.96 -4.60
C MET A 57 -12.75 15.95 -3.08
N PRO A 58 -11.56 16.29 -2.55
CA PRO A 58 -11.35 16.33 -1.11
C PRO A 58 -12.27 17.39 -0.49
N ARG A 59 -13.09 16.98 0.47
CA ARG A 59 -13.95 17.87 1.24
C ARG A 59 -13.16 18.46 2.39
N PRO A 60 -13.50 19.66 2.85
CA PRO A 60 -12.96 20.19 4.11
C PRO A 60 -13.11 19.14 5.23
N PHE A 61 -12.05 18.98 6.02
CA PHE A 61 -11.97 17.97 7.10
C PHE A 61 -11.97 16.50 6.64
N ALA A 62 -11.78 16.22 5.35
CA ALA A 62 -11.61 14.85 4.87
C ALA A 62 -10.30 14.26 5.45
N PRO A 63 -10.35 13.16 6.23
CA PRO A 63 -9.14 12.57 6.80
C PRO A 63 -8.29 11.92 5.69
N GLY A 64 -6.97 11.97 5.86
CA GLY A 64 -6.02 11.30 4.96
C GLY A 64 -5.76 12.03 3.64
N VAL A 65 -6.22 13.27 3.50
CA VAL A 65 -5.91 14.13 2.34
C VAL A 65 -4.92 15.22 2.78
N PRO A 66 -3.64 15.15 2.38
CA PRO A 66 -2.65 16.17 2.72
C PRO A 66 -2.86 17.45 1.91
N GLU A 67 -2.26 18.54 2.38
CA GLU A 67 -2.18 19.80 1.62
C GLU A 67 -1.17 19.64 0.46
N THR A 68 -1.68 19.34 -0.72
CA THR A 68 -0.86 19.05 -1.89
C THR A 68 -0.29 20.28 -2.58
N ARG A 69 -0.85 21.49 -2.35
CA ARG A 69 -0.38 22.74 -2.97
C ARG A 69 0.96 23.20 -2.43
N SER A 70 1.28 22.83 -1.20
CA SER A 70 2.58 23.12 -0.58
C SER A 70 3.66 22.09 -0.92
N PHE A 71 3.33 21.03 -1.66
CA PHE A 71 4.29 20.02 -2.03
C PHE A 71 5.34 20.58 -3.00
N PRO A 72 6.64 20.42 -2.73
CA PRO A 72 7.72 21.01 -3.52
C PRO A 72 7.96 20.22 -4.82
N LEU A 73 7.00 20.23 -5.73
CA LEU A 73 6.98 19.42 -6.96
C LEU A 73 8.24 19.61 -7.83
N GLN A 74 8.74 20.84 -7.97
CA GLN A 74 9.95 21.10 -8.78
C GLN A 74 11.21 20.46 -8.19
N ILE A 75 11.31 20.43 -6.85
CA ILE A 75 12.41 19.75 -6.16
C ILE A 75 12.29 18.24 -6.39
N TRP A 76 11.08 17.70 -6.25
CA TRP A 76 10.80 16.29 -6.47
C TRP A 76 11.20 15.84 -7.88
N GLU A 77 10.73 16.52 -8.92
CA GLU A 77 11.06 16.23 -10.31
C GLU A 77 12.58 16.28 -10.59
N ARG A 78 13.26 17.25 -10.00
CA ARG A 78 14.73 17.36 -10.14
C ARG A 78 15.43 16.15 -9.53
N LEU A 79 15.00 15.71 -8.35
CA LEU A 79 15.56 14.55 -7.67
C LEU A 79 15.28 13.24 -8.42
N GLU A 80 14.09 13.07 -8.96
CA GLU A 80 13.76 11.90 -9.80
C GLU A 80 14.69 11.83 -11.04
N ARG A 81 14.88 12.95 -11.73
CA ARG A 81 15.80 13.01 -12.87
C ARG A 81 17.25 12.72 -12.46
N GLN A 82 17.66 13.19 -11.30
CA GLN A 82 19.00 12.91 -10.78
C GLN A 82 19.19 11.41 -10.51
N VAL A 83 18.25 10.76 -9.85
CA VAL A 83 18.28 9.31 -9.59
C VAL A 83 18.34 8.51 -10.88
N LEU A 84 17.47 8.84 -11.85
CA LEU A 84 17.49 8.17 -13.16
C LEU A 84 18.79 8.38 -13.93
N LYS A 85 19.42 9.54 -13.80
CA LYS A 85 20.73 9.82 -14.41
C LYS A 85 21.85 9.03 -13.74
N GLU A 86 21.81 8.91 -12.42
CA GLU A 86 22.83 8.24 -11.61
C GLU A 86 22.76 6.70 -11.76
N TYR A 87 21.58 6.14 -11.64
CA TYR A 87 21.38 4.69 -11.65
C TYR A 87 21.04 4.12 -13.05
N GLY A 88 20.65 4.98 -14.01
CA GLY A 88 20.30 4.56 -15.37
C GLY A 88 19.21 3.48 -15.35
N THR A 89 19.42 2.43 -16.14
CA THR A 89 18.47 1.30 -16.22
C THR A 89 18.38 0.48 -14.94
N LEU A 90 19.33 0.57 -14.03
CA LEU A 90 19.27 -0.11 -12.73
C LEU A 90 18.11 0.42 -11.87
N ALA A 91 17.75 1.70 -12.02
CA ALA A 91 16.59 2.27 -11.35
C ALA A 91 15.25 1.62 -11.76
N LEU A 92 15.22 0.87 -12.88
CA LEU A 92 14.03 0.21 -13.41
C LEU A 92 13.96 -1.28 -13.03
N LEU A 93 14.94 -1.78 -12.31
CA LEU A 93 14.96 -3.16 -11.84
C LEU A 93 14.15 -3.32 -10.56
N HIS A 94 13.87 -4.57 -10.19
CA HIS A 94 13.26 -4.87 -8.91
C HIS A 94 14.15 -4.43 -7.75
N SER A 95 13.54 -3.74 -6.81
CA SER A 95 14.20 -3.39 -5.55
C SER A 95 14.39 -4.63 -4.66
N PRO A 96 15.40 -4.64 -3.77
CA PRO A 96 15.44 -5.61 -2.68
C PRO A 96 14.12 -5.62 -1.91
N PRO A 97 13.68 -6.78 -1.37
CA PRO A 97 12.38 -6.89 -0.66
C PRO A 97 12.23 -5.90 0.52
N GLN A 98 13.32 -5.53 1.15
CA GLN A 98 13.33 -4.55 2.25
C GLN A 98 13.28 -3.09 1.75
N GLY A 99 13.48 -2.85 0.48
CA GLY A 99 13.67 -1.53 -0.12
C GLY A 99 15.14 -1.20 -0.37
N MET A 100 15.37 -0.17 -1.18
CA MET A 100 16.71 0.29 -1.56
C MET A 100 17.52 0.71 -0.34
N GLU A 101 18.76 0.25 -0.27
CA GLU A 101 19.66 0.54 0.87
C GLU A 101 19.86 2.05 1.10
N PRO A 102 20.09 2.91 0.10
CA PRO A 102 20.23 4.34 0.32
C PRO A 102 19.00 4.97 0.96
N LEU A 103 17.79 4.52 0.61
CA LEU A 103 16.56 5.00 1.22
C LEU A 103 16.43 4.52 2.67
N ARG A 104 16.74 3.25 2.95
CA ARG A 104 16.71 2.71 4.30
C ARG A 104 17.70 3.41 5.22
N ARG A 105 18.89 3.75 4.72
CA ARG A 105 19.90 4.54 5.45
C ARG A 105 19.37 5.94 5.76
N ALA A 106 18.86 6.65 4.76
CA ALA A 106 18.31 7.98 4.95
C ALA A 106 17.15 8.00 5.96
N ILE A 107 16.29 6.97 5.95
CA ILE A 107 15.22 6.82 6.95
C ILE A 107 15.80 6.58 8.34
N ALA A 108 16.78 5.68 8.48
CA ALA A 108 17.43 5.40 9.77
C ALA A 108 18.08 6.67 10.35
N ASP A 109 18.83 7.41 9.53
CA ASP A 109 19.48 8.66 9.93
C ASP A 109 18.45 9.71 10.36
N TYR A 110 17.36 9.86 9.59
CA TYR A 110 16.28 10.79 9.90
C TYR A 110 15.60 10.47 11.23
N VAL A 111 15.18 9.23 11.47
CA VAL A 111 14.49 8.87 12.72
C VAL A 111 15.42 8.90 13.93
N ASN A 112 16.71 8.66 13.74
CA ASN A 112 17.71 8.81 14.80
C ASN A 112 17.85 10.27 15.21
N LEU A 113 17.92 11.18 14.23
CA LEU A 113 18.04 12.61 14.47
C LEU A 113 16.76 13.20 15.07
N GLU A 114 15.61 12.94 14.45
CA GLU A 114 14.35 13.61 14.78
C GLU A 114 13.59 12.96 15.94
N ARG A 115 13.84 11.69 16.22
CA ARG A 115 13.09 10.90 17.21
C ARG A 115 13.96 10.24 18.28
N GLY A 116 15.28 10.43 18.22
CA GLY A 116 16.19 9.78 19.16
C GLY A 116 16.16 8.26 19.07
N ALA A 117 15.77 7.69 17.94
CA ALA A 117 15.76 6.26 17.72
C ALA A 117 17.18 5.70 17.65
N ARG A 118 17.30 4.37 17.67
CA ARG A 118 18.57 3.66 17.43
C ARG A 118 18.38 2.74 16.23
N ALA A 119 17.94 3.32 15.13
CA ALA A 119 17.67 2.60 13.89
C ALA A 119 18.99 2.37 13.11
N THR A 120 19.07 1.21 12.46
CA THR A 120 20.08 0.93 11.44
C THR A 120 19.38 0.59 10.13
N PRO A 121 20.04 0.70 8.97
CA PRO A 121 19.41 0.38 7.68
C PRO A 121 18.82 -1.04 7.61
N GLU A 122 19.39 -1.99 8.35
CA GLU A 122 18.93 -3.39 8.42
C GLU A 122 17.61 -3.52 9.18
N ARG A 123 17.28 -2.55 10.04
CA ARG A 123 16.03 -2.51 10.82
C ARG A 123 14.93 -1.69 10.15
N VAL A 124 15.18 -1.19 8.94
CA VAL A 124 14.20 -0.43 8.16
C VAL A 124 13.64 -1.31 7.05
N LEU A 125 12.32 -1.38 7.00
CA LEU A 125 11.56 -2.01 5.93
C LEU A 125 10.71 -0.95 5.23
N VAL A 126 10.95 -0.77 3.93
CA VAL A 126 10.19 0.19 3.11
C VAL A 126 8.93 -0.49 2.58
N LEU A 127 7.78 0.08 2.88
CA LEU A 127 6.47 -0.42 2.49
C LEU A 127 5.69 0.66 1.76
N THR A 128 4.64 0.29 1.04
CA THR A 128 3.83 1.23 0.26
C THR A 128 2.89 2.08 1.10
N SER A 129 2.53 1.61 2.30
CA SER A 129 1.62 2.33 3.19
C SER A 129 1.68 1.81 4.63
N SER A 130 1.21 2.62 5.58
CA SER A 130 0.99 2.20 6.97
C SER A 130 -0.01 1.04 7.08
N GLN A 131 -0.99 0.97 6.18
CA GLN A 131 -1.94 -0.13 6.12
C GLN A 131 -1.25 -1.47 5.82
N GLN A 132 -0.30 -1.47 4.87
CA GLN A 132 0.51 -2.64 4.58
C GLN A 132 1.39 -3.01 5.77
N ALA A 133 1.97 -2.02 6.45
CA ALA A 133 2.80 -2.24 7.63
C ALA A 133 2.01 -2.95 8.75
N MET A 134 0.83 -2.44 9.10
CA MET A 134 -0.02 -3.03 10.14
C MET A 134 -0.46 -4.45 9.77
N THR A 135 -0.86 -4.68 8.51
CA THR A 135 -1.24 -6.02 8.05
C THR A 135 -0.06 -6.99 8.11
N LEU A 136 1.13 -6.55 7.70
CA LEU A 136 2.33 -7.37 7.74
C LEU A 136 2.72 -7.73 9.18
N CYS A 137 2.75 -6.73 10.08
CA CYS A 137 3.05 -6.96 11.49
C CYS A 137 2.05 -7.92 12.13
N ALA A 138 0.75 -7.72 11.90
CA ALA A 138 -0.28 -8.60 12.41
C ALA A 138 -0.09 -10.05 11.92
N THR A 139 0.22 -10.22 10.63
CA THR A 139 0.38 -11.55 10.03
C THR A 139 1.64 -12.28 10.50
N VAL A 140 2.72 -11.54 10.78
CA VAL A 140 4.04 -12.15 11.11
C VAL A 140 4.22 -12.38 12.61
N LEU A 141 3.58 -11.54 13.44
CA LEU A 141 3.84 -11.51 14.89
C LEU A 141 2.71 -12.12 15.72
N LEU A 142 1.52 -12.30 15.14
CA LEU A 142 0.32 -12.66 15.90
C LEU A 142 -0.45 -13.77 15.18
N ASP A 143 -1.11 -14.62 15.97
CA ASP A 143 -2.03 -15.64 15.50
C ASP A 143 -3.50 -15.19 15.59
N ALA A 144 -4.37 -15.80 14.78
CA ALA A 144 -5.80 -15.50 14.85
C ALA A 144 -6.37 -15.85 16.23
N GLY A 145 -7.07 -14.90 16.84
CA GLY A 145 -7.58 -15.00 18.21
C GLY A 145 -6.71 -14.30 19.25
N ASP A 146 -5.49 -13.88 18.89
CA ASP A 146 -4.68 -13.07 19.79
C ASP A 146 -5.31 -11.71 20.05
N ARG A 147 -5.03 -11.14 21.22
CA ARG A 147 -5.52 -9.84 21.66
C ARG A 147 -4.50 -8.75 21.31
N ILE A 148 -4.98 -7.64 20.77
CA ILE A 148 -4.18 -6.45 20.49
C ILE A 148 -4.83 -5.23 21.11
N PHE A 149 -4.07 -4.45 21.87
CA PHE A 149 -4.52 -3.18 22.42
C PHE A 149 -4.53 -2.13 21.32
N ILE A 150 -5.61 -1.36 21.23
CA ILE A 150 -5.81 -0.33 20.26
C ILE A 150 -6.39 0.91 20.93
N GLU A 151 -5.95 2.08 20.52
CA GLU A 151 -6.48 3.37 20.98
C GLU A 151 -8.00 3.46 20.79
N ASP A 152 -8.70 4.17 21.68
CA ASP A 152 -10.11 4.50 21.51
C ASP A 152 -10.35 5.98 21.81
N PRO A 153 -10.62 6.82 20.79
CA PRO A 153 -10.79 6.51 19.35
C PRO A 153 -9.50 6.14 18.63
N ALA A 154 -9.58 5.15 17.72
CA ALA A 154 -8.45 4.62 16.99
C ALA A 154 -8.40 5.09 15.53
N TYR A 155 -7.22 4.97 14.92
CA TYR A 155 -7.09 5.00 13.48
C TYR A 155 -7.87 3.83 12.85
N HIS A 156 -8.89 4.16 12.07
CA HIS A 156 -9.81 3.18 11.51
C HIS A 156 -9.13 2.10 10.65
N GLY A 157 -8.05 2.48 9.94
CA GLY A 157 -7.24 1.54 9.15
C GLY A 157 -6.54 0.48 10.00
N ALA A 158 -6.12 0.81 11.22
CA ALA A 158 -5.50 -0.16 12.13
C ALA A 158 -6.50 -1.23 12.56
N ARG A 159 -7.68 -0.84 13.04
CA ARG A 159 -8.74 -1.78 13.41
C ARG A 159 -9.05 -2.76 12.27
N LYS A 160 -9.17 -2.24 11.03
CA LYS A 160 -9.42 -3.07 9.85
C LYS A 160 -8.32 -4.10 9.58
N ALA A 161 -7.07 -3.69 9.70
CA ALA A 161 -5.95 -4.60 9.48
C ALA A 161 -5.96 -5.74 10.50
N PHE A 162 -6.23 -5.40 11.75
CA PHE A 162 -6.25 -6.37 12.86
C PHE A 162 -7.47 -7.28 12.81
N ASP A 163 -8.66 -6.74 12.57
CA ASP A 163 -9.88 -7.56 12.36
C ASP A 163 -9.71 -8.52 11.17
N ALA A 164 -9.08 -8.04 10.08
CA ALA A 164 -8.79 -8.88 8.92
C ALA A 164 -7.77 -9.98 9.19
N ALA A 165 -6.85 -9.77 10.13
CA ALA A 165 -5.95 -10.81 10.62
C ALA A 165 -6.62 -11.78 11.60
N GLY A 166 -7.83 -11.49 12.05
CA GLY A 166 -8.59 -12.32 13.00
C GLY A 166 -8.21 -12.05 14.44
N LEU A 167 -7.65 -10.87 14.75
CA LEU A 167 -7.27 -10.49 16.10
C LEU A 167 -8.44 -9.90 16.87
N GLU A 168 -8.40 -10.02 18.19
CA GLU A 168 -9.32 -9.36 19.11
C GLU A 168 -8.81 -7.97 19.48
N CYS A 169 -9.42 -6.93 18.91
CA CYS A 169 -9.08 -5.55 19.22
C CYS A 169 -9.65 -5.12 20.58
N VAL A 170 -8.79 -4.89 21.56
CA VAL A 170 -9.14 -4.42 22.90
C VAL A 170 -8.95 -2.89 22.96
N PRO A 171 -10.03 -2.10 23.08
CA PRO A 171 -9.93 -0.65 23.11
C PRO A 171 -9.33 -0.17 24.42
N VAL A 172 -8.41 0.79 24.33
CA VAL A 172 -7.78 1.48 25.47
C VAL A 172 -8.03 2.98 25.35
N PRO A 173 -8.56 3.63 26.41
CA PRO A 173 -8.80 5.07 26.41
C PRO A 173 -7.54 5.89 26.15
N LEU A 174 -7.73 7.08 25.60
CA LEU A 174 -6.70 8.09 25.42
C LEU A 174 -6.76 9.17 26.51
N ASP A 175 -5.61 9.81 26.73
CA ASP A 175 -5.48 11.11 27.40
C ASP A 175 -4.67 12.09 26.53
N GLU A 176 -4.16 13.16 27.11
CA GLU A 176 -3.38 14.17 26.38
C GLU A 176 -2.02 13.68 25.88
N ASP A 177 -1.48 12.63 26.48
CA ASP A 177 -0.20 12.00 26.10
C ASP A 177 -0.38 10.80 25.13
N GLY A 178 -1.61 10.37 24.90
CA GLY A 178 -1.94 9.24 24.01
C GLY A 178 -2.62 8.08 24.74
N LEU A 179 -2.24 6.85 24.42
CA LEU A 179 -2.82 5.65 25.01
C LEU A 179 -2.47 5.55 26.51
N ARG A 180 -3.50 5.40 27.36
CA ARG A 180 -3.38 5.30 28.82
C ARG A 180 -2.73 3.98 29.24
N VAL A 181 -1.42 4.01 29.46
CA VAL A 181 -0.58 2.84 29.71
C VAL A 181 -0.97 2.11 31.01
N GLU A 182 -1.45 2.84 32.02
CA GLU A 182 -1.90 2.27 33.29
C GLU A 182 -3.07 1.30 33.13
N HIS A 183 -3.89 1.45 32.09
CA HIS A 183 -4.97 0.52 31.80
C HIS A 183 -4.46 -0.83 31.27
N LEU A 184 -3.29 -0.86 30.61
CA LEU A 184 -2.73 -2.10 30.05
C LEU A 184 -2.44 -3.14 31.14
N SER A 185 -1.91 -2.69 32.29
CA SER A 185 -1.59 -3.59 33.40
C SER A 185 -2.82 -4.21 34.09
N GLN A 186 -4.00 -3.61 33.88
CA GLN A 186 -5.28 -4.12 34.43
C GLN A 186 -5.98 -5.08 33.45
N MET A 187 -5.59 -5.07 32.18
CA MET A 187 -6.21 -5.80 31.07
C MET A 187 -5.34 -6.96 30.55
N ALA A 188 -4.09 -7.03 30.96
CA ALA A 188 -3.16 -8.12 30.68
C ALA A 188 -3.38 -9.28 31.64
#